data_f636a486d0e2cae948d7af3993aa27c0
#
_entry.id   f636a486d0e2cae948d7af3993aa27c0
#
_cell.length_a   1.000
_cell.length_b   1.000
_cell.length_c   1.000
_cell.angle_alpha   90.00
_cell.angle_beta   90.00
_cell.angle_gamma   90.00
#
_symmetry.space_group_name_H-M   'P 1'
#
loop_
_entity.id
_entity.type
_entity.pdbx_description
1 polymer ?
#
loop_
_entity_poly.entity_id
_entity_poly.type
_entity_poly.pdbx_seq_one_letter_code
_entity_poly.pdbx_strand_id
1 'polypeptide(L)'
;MQMFVLVLNREEFLEPLLEEMLKQNIGGATILESTGMMRVLDGDDNVNLPMLGLLRHFYSPERKTSKTMFTLIEEDKIDVLRKIINEKTGGLNKPDTG
;
A
#
# COMPACT_ATOMS: atom_id res chain seq x y z
N MET A 1 10.10 1.62 19.89
CA MET A 1 10.10 1.08 18.52
C MET A 1 8.69 0.64 18.15
N GLN A 2 8.23 1.02 16.99
CA GLN A 2 6.89 0.69 16.52
C GLN A 2 6.94 -0.05 15.19
N MET A 3 5.91 -0.83 14.90
CA MET A 3 5.77 -1.46 13.60
C MET A 3 4.95 -0.53 12.69
N PHE A 4 5.52 -0.18 11.57
CA PHE A 4 4.83 0.60 10.54
C PHE A 4 4.39 -0.35 9.44
N VAL A 5 3.12 -0.27 9.03
CA VAL A 5 2.55 -1.11 8.00
C VAL A 5 2.02 -0.22 6.88
N LEU A 6 2.46 -0.48 5.67
CA LEU A 6 2.01 0.23 4.48
C LEU A 6 1.48 -0.77 3.47
N VAL A 7 0.27 -0.53 3.00
CA VAL A 7 -0.30 -1.27 1.87
C VAL A 7 -0.28 -0.37 0.65
N LEU A 8 0.45 -0.78 -0.37
CA LEU A 8 0.67 0.03 -1.57
C LEU A 8 0.06 -0.69 -2.77
N ASN A 9 -0.94 -0.09 -3.37
CA ASN A 9 -1.62 -0.68 -4.52
C ASN A 9 -0.88 -0.45 -5.83
N ARG A 10 -0.12 0.64 -5.92
CA ARG A 10 0.65 0.98 -7.12
C ARG A 10 2.11 0.61 -6.94
N GLU A 11 2.52 -0.49 -7.57
CA GLU A 11 3.88 -1.02 -7.44
C GLU A 11 4.95 -0.07 -7.95
N GLU A 12 4.63 0.79 -8.89
CA GLU A 12 5.60 1.72 -9.46
C GLU A 12 6.18 2.70 -8.45
N PHE A 13 5.51 2.87 -7.31
CA PHE A 13 6.01 3.75 -6.24
C PHE A 13 6.94 3.05 -5.25
N LEU A 14 7.01 1.71 -5.29
CA LEU A 14 7.72 0.95 -4.27
C LEU A 14 9.23 1.19 -4.32
N GLU A 15 9.84 1.05 -5.49
CA GLU A 15 11.28 1.17 -5.62
C GLU A 15 11.79 2.58 -5.26
N PRO A 16 11.17 3.66 -5.77
CA PRO A 16 11.56 5.01 -5.34
C PRO A 16 11.39 5.23 -3.84
N LEU A 17 10.35 4.65 -3.24
CA LEU A 17 10.11 4.74 -1.81
C LEU A 17 11.23 4.06 -1.02
N LEU A 18 11.61 2.86 -1.41
CA LEU A 18 12.67 2.11 -0.73
C LEU A 18 14.02 2.81 -0.84
N GLU A 19 14.33 3.38 -2.00
CA GLU A 19 15.57 4.13 -2.18
C GLU A 19 15.65 5.33 -1.23
N GLU A 20 14.57 6.08 -1.12
CA GLU A 20 14.54 7.24 -0.23
C GLU A 20 14.61 6.83 1.24
N MET A 21 13.97 5.71 1.61
CA MET A 21 14.06 5.18 2.96
C MET A 21 15.51 4.87 3.33
N LEU A 22 16.27 4.25 2.43
CA LEU A 22 17.67 3.96 2.67
C LEU A 22 18.49 5.23 2.88
N LYS A 23 18.23 6.27 2.11
CA LYS A 23 18.90 7.56 2.27
C LYS A 23 18.65 8.18 3.65
N GLN A 24 17.50 7.88 4.23
CA GLN A 24 17.12 8.39 5.56
C GLN A 24 17.43 7.39 6.68
N ASN A 25 18.24 6.37 6.40
CA ASN A 25 18.62 5.33 7.38
C ASN A 25 17.44 4.50 7.88
N ILE A 26 16.46 4.27 7.04
CA ILE A 26 15.33 3.37 7.30
C ILE A 26 15.49 2.17 6.37
N GLY A 27 16.19 1.14 6.83
CA GLY A 27 16.60 0.06 5.94
C GLY A 27 16.01 -1.31 6.22
N GLY A 28 15.31 -1.48 7.33
CA GLY A 28 14.76 -2.79 7.68
C GLY A 28 13.30 -2.93 7.33
N ALA A 29 12.99 -3.42 6.15
CA ALA A 29 11.60 -3.61 5.72
C ALA A 29 11.40 -5.01 5.15
N THR A 30 10.23 -5.58 5.41
CA THR A 30 9.78 -6.83 4.82
C THR A 30 8.64 -6.52 3.85
N ILE A 31 8.71 -7.06 2.65
CA ILE A 31 7.73 -6.77 1.61
C ILE A 31 7.07 -8.07 1.18
N LEU A 32 5.74 -8.07 1.18
CA LEU A 32 4.93 -9.22 0.80
C LEU A 32 3.91 -8.81 -0.24
N GLU A 33 3.55 -9.74 -1.11
CA GLU A 33 2.38 -9.54 -1.94
C GLU A 33 1.13 -9.81 -1.11
N SER A 34 0.11 -8.99 -1.31
CA SER A 34 -1.14 -9.07 -0.55
C SER A 34 -2.34 -8.83 -1.46
N THR A 35 -3.52 -9.30 -1.02
CA THR A 35 -4.76 -9.11 -1.75
C THR A 35 -5.82 -8.61 -0.79
N GLY A 36 -6.48 -7.52 -1.15
CA GLY A 36 -7.54 -6.95 -0.32
C GLY A 36 -8.84 -7.75 -0.41
N MET A 37 -9.67 -7.61 0.62
CA MET A 37 -10.94 -8.32 0.70
C MET A 37 -11.83 -8.08 -0.51
N MET A 38 -11.90 -6.86 -0.99
CA MET A 38 -12.78 -6.52 -2.11
C MET A 38 -12.34 -7.18 -3.41
N ARG A 39 -11.04 -7.34 -3.62
CA ARG A 39 -10.52 -8.03 -4.81
C ARG A 39 -10.79 -9.52 -4.76
N VAL A 40 -10.71 -10.10 -3.58
CA VAL A 40 -11.05 -11.52 -3.38
C VAL A 40 -12.54 -11.73 -3.69
N LEU A 41 -13.40 -10.88 -3.18
CA LEU A 41 -14.83 -10.97 -3.40
C LEU A 41 -15.21 -10.72 -4.87
N ASP A 42 -14.55 -9.79 -5.52
CA ASP A 42 -14.80 -9.50 -6.94
C ASP A 42 -14.42 -10.66 -7.86
N GLY A 43 -13.42 -11.46 -7.44
CA GLY A 43 -13.01 -12.64 -8.18
C GLY A 43 -13.87 -13.87 -7.95
N ASP A 44 -14.83 -13.82 -7.04
CA ASP A 44 -15.69 -14.94 -6.70
C ASP A 44 -17.05 -14.78 -7.39
N ASP A 45 -17.30 -15.59 -8.39
CA ASP A 45 -18.55 -15.54 -9.17
C ASP A 45 -19.78 -15.91 -8.34
N ASN A 46 -19.60 -16.54 -7.18
CA ASN A 46 -20.69 -16.90 -6.28
C ASN A 46 -21.10 -15.76 -5.35
N VAL A 47 -20.32 -14.70 -5.29
CA VAL A 47 -20.63 -13.54 -4.47
C VAL A 47 -21.38 -12.52 -5.31
N ASN A 48 -22.64 -12.31 -4.99
CA ASN A 48 -23.49 -11.34 -5.68
C ASN A 48 -23.86 -10.22 -4.71
N LEU A 49 -22.91 -9.31 -4.48
CA LEU A 49 -23.10 -8.16 -3.61
C LEU A 49 -23.37 -6.92 -4.47
N PRO A 50 -24.54 -6.26 -4.32
CA PRO A 50 -24.84 -5.07 -5.12
C PRO A 50 -23.83 -3.94 -4.97
N MET A 51 -23.17 -3.87 -3.80
CA MET A 51 -22.18 -2.83 -3.51
C MET A 51 -20.87 -3.01 -4.29
N LEU A 52 -20.57 -4.20 -4.80
CA LEU A 52 -19.32 -4.43 -5.53
C LEU A 52 -19.20 -3.55 -6.76
N GLY A 53 -20.31 -3.32 -7.46
CA GLY A 53 -20.31 -2.44 -8.62
C GLY A 53 -19.90 -1.02 -8.31
N LEU A 54 -20.35 -0.50 -7.16
CA LEU A 54 -19.95 0.82 -6.69
C LEU A 54 -18.49 0.86 -6.24
N LEU A 55 -18.08 -0.17 -5.50
CA LEU A 55 -16.74 -0.22 -4.94
C LEU A 55 -15.66 -0.39 -6.01
N ARG A 56 -16.01 -0.93 -7.17
CA ARG A 56 -15.08 -1.05 -8.30
C ARG A 56 -14.59 0.30 -8.81
N HIS A 57 -15.29 1.38 -8.51
CA HIS A 57 -14.82 2.72 -8.85
C HIS A 57 -13.62 3.16 -8.01
N PHE A 58 -13.36 2.50 -6.89
CA PHE A 58 -12.32 2.88 -5.94
C PHE A 58 -11.06 2.02 -6.02
N TYR A 59 -11.07 0.97 -6.84
CA TYR A 59 -9.88 0.16 -7.07
C TYR A 59 -9.85 -0.35 -8.50
N SER A 60 -8.65 -0.71 -8.97
CA SER A 60 -8.46 -1.22 -10.32
C SER A 60 -8.79 -2.72 -10.36
N PRO A 61 -9.77 -3.17 -11.15
CA PRO A 61 -10.09 -4.59 -11.26
C PRO A 61 -8.99 -5.41 -11.93
N GLU A 62 -8.09 -4.76 -12.65
CA GLU A 62 -6.94 -5.41 -13.29
C GLU A 62 -5.85 -5.75 -12.31
N ARG A 63 -5.81 -5.05 -11.19
CA ARG A 63 -4.77 -5.20 -10.18
C ARG A 63 -5.25 -6.17 -9.11
N LYS A 64 -4.70 -7.38 -9.13
CA LYS A 64 -5.13 -8.44 -8.21
C LYS A 64 -4.38 -8.45 -6.90
N THR A 65 -3.20 -7.87 -6.85
CA THR A 65 -2.36 -7.86 -5.67
C THR A 65 -1.84 -6.47 -5.35
N SER A 66 -1.48 -6.28 -4.10
CA SER A 66 -0.81 -5.08 -3.61
C SER A 66 0.50 -5.49 -2.96
N LYS A 67 1.37 -4.53 -2.69
CA LYS A 67 2.58 -4.76 -1.90
C LYS A 67 2.34 -4.26 -0.49
N THR A 68 2.56 -5.13 0.48
CA THR A 68 2.46 -4.78 1.89
C THR A 68 3.86 -4.76 2.49
N MET A 69 4.21 -3.64 3.09
CA MET A 69 5.52 -3.44 3.71
C MET A 69 5.36 -3.35 5.22
N PHE A 70 6.20 -4.11 5.93
CA PHE A 70 6.33 -4.02 7.38
C PHE A 70 7.72 -3.49 7.71
N THR A 71 7.81 -2.52 8.59
CA THR A 71 9.10 -2.05 9.08
C THR A 71 9.01 -1.69 10.56
N LEU A 72 10.03 -2.06 11.31
CA LEU A 72 10.17 -1.60 12.69
C LEU A 72 10.91 -0.27 12.66
N ILE A 73 10.33 0.73 13.30
CA ILE A 73 10.82 2.10 13.18
C ILE A 73 10.78 2.78 14.54
N GLU A 74 11.80 3.59 14.82
CA GLU A 74 11.82 4.42 16.01
C GLU A 74 10.80 5.55 15.87
N GLU A 75 10.23 5.96 16.99
CA GLU A 75 9.16 6.95 16.99
C GLU A 75 9.54 8.27 16.31
N ASP A 76 10.78 8.69 16.48
CA ASP A 76 11.29 9.92 15.87
C ASP A 76 11.40 9.84 14.34
N LYS A 77 11.39 8.65 13.78
CA LYS A 77 11.47 8.43 12.33
C LYS A 77 10.11 8.30 11.65
N ILE A 78 9.03 8.18 12.41
CA ILE A 78 7.69 7.97 11.84
C ILE A 78 7.28 9.14 10.94
N ASP A 79 7.51 10.38 11.40
CA ASP A 79 7.16 11.55 10.61
C ASP A 79 7.99 11.64 9.33
N VAL A 80 9.26 11.25 9.41
CA VAL A 80 10.14 11.20 8.23
C VAL A 80 9.58 10.21 7.22
N LEU A 81 9.18 9.03 7.67
CA LEU A 81 8.64 8.00 6.79
C LEU A 81 7.31 8.44 6.15
N ARG A 82 6.43 9.04 6.92
CA ARG A 82 5.16 9.57 6.39
C ARG A 82 5.40 10.60 5.30
N LYS A 83 6.38 11.47 5.50
CA LYS A 83 6.73 12.49 4.52
C LYS A 83 7.26 11.86 3.23
N ILE A 84 8.12 10.86 3.35
CA ILE A 84 8.67 10.13 2.20
C ILE A 84 7.54 9.49 1.41
N ILE A 85 6.63 8.79 2.08
CA ILE A 85 5.50 8.13 1.44
C ILE A 85 4.66 9.15 0.68
N ASN A 86 4.36 10.26 1.30
CA ASN A 86 3.55 11.31 0.69
C ASN A 86 4.22 11.90 -0.56
N GLU A 87 5.53 12.11 -0.51
CA GLU A 87 6.28 12.65 -1.65
C GLU A 87 6.35 11.66 -2.81
N LYS A 88 6.58 10.38 -2.53
CA LYS A 88 6.80 9.38 -3.57
C LYS A 88 5.51 8.84 -4.18
N THR A 89 4.41 8.88 -3.45
CA THR A 89 3.12 8.38 -3.95
C THR A 89 2.16 9.49 -4.37
N GLY A 90 2.44 10.72 -3.99
CA GLY A 90 1.51 11.83 -4.20
C GLY A 90 0.34 11.84 -3.22
N GLY A 91 0.37 10.95 -2.22
CA GLY A 91 -0.67 10.83 -1.21
C GLY A 91 -1.46 9.53 -1.32
N LEU A 92 -1.59 8.82 -0.20
CA LEU A 92 -2.30 7.55 -0.16
C LEU A 92 -3.82 7.70 -0.27
N ASN A 93 -4.32 8.91 -0.12
CA ASN A 93 -5.75 9.19 -0.25
C ASN A 93 -6.23 9.27 -1.70
N LYS A 94 -5.32 9.18 -2.66
CA LYS A 94 -5.69 9.10 -4.07
C LYS A 94 -6.28 7.72 -4.39
N PRO A 95 -7.25 7.64 -5.30
CA PRO A 95 -7.85 6.36 -5.66
C PRO A 95 -6.82 5.31 -6.06
N ASP A 96 -6.97 4.10 -5.54
CA ASP A 96 -6.16 2.92 -5.88
C ASP A 96 -4.65 3.09 -5.64
N THR A 97 -4.26 3.95 -4.71
CA THR A 97 -2.84 4.13 -4.39
C THR A 97 -2.41 3.29 -3.19
N GLY A 98 -3.21 3.28 -2.14
CA GLY A 98 -2.88 2.52 -0.95
C GLY A 98 -3.74 2.88 0.24
#